data_0df748c34db7e341d7a73782a643bd6c
#
_entry.id   0df748c34db7e341d7a73782a643bd6c
#
_cell.length_a   1.000
_cell.length_b   1.000
_cell.length_c   1.000
_cell.angle_alpha   90.00
_cell.angle_beta   90.00
_cell.angle_gamma   90.00
#
_symmetry.space_group_name_H-M   'P 1'
#
loop_
_entity.id
_entity.type
_entity.pdbx_description
1 polymer ?
#
loop_
_entity_poly.entity_id
_entity_poly.type
_entity_poly.pdbx_seq_one_letter_code
_entity_poly.pdbx_strand_id
1 'polypeptide(L)'
;MALNRIERRRRIHYRIRKHVNGTAERPRMVVFRSNKQIYVQVINDLEGKTLVAAASNDKALAAETKGKNGIEAAAIVGKAIAERALAAGISKVAFDRGGYLFHGRVKSLADAAREGGLIF
;
A
#
# COMPACT_ATOMS: atom_id res chain seq x y z
N MET A 1 -28.49 8.07 10.70
CA MET A 1 -27.42 9.08 10.62
C MET A 1 -26.34 8.65 9.66
N ALA A 2 -25.83 9.60 8.89
CA ALA A 2 -24.72 9.33 7.99
C ALA A 2 -23.43 9.11 8.79
N LEU A 3 -22.62 8.14 8.37
CA LEU A 3 -21.32 7.90 8.95
C LEU A 3 -20.32 8.98 8.52
N ASN A 4 -19.41 9.37 9.40
CA ASN A 4 -18.31 10.26 9.04
C ASN A 4 -17.24 9.48 8.24
N ARG A 5 -16.22 10.19 7.71
CA ARG A 5 -15.16 9.60 6.89
C ARG A 5 -14.40 8.49 7.62
N ILE A 6 -14.09 8.70 8.89
CA ILE A 6 -13.32 7.75 9.70
C ILE A 6 -14.12 6.48 9.92
N GLU A 7 -15.39 6.60 10.26
CA GLU A 7 -16.29 5.45 10.48
C GLU A 7 -16.50 4.66 9.20
N ARG A 8 -16.67 5.34 8.05
CA ARG A 8 -16.78 4.69 6.75
C ARG A 8 -15.56 3.87 6.41
N ARG A 9 -14.36 4.44 6.60
CA ARG A 9 -13.11 3.73 6.33
C ARG A 9 -12.93 2.53 7.24
N ARG A 10 -13.28 2.65 8.52
CA ARG A 10 -13.21 1.54 9.48
C ARG A 10 -14.13 0.39 9.04
N ARG A 11 -15.34 0.67 8.61
CA ARG A 11 -16.27 -0.35 8.12
C ARG A 11 -15.77 -1.03 6.86
N ILE A 12 -15.28 -0.25 5.91
CA ILE A 12 -14.72 -0.79 4.66
C ILE A 12 -13.50 -1.65 4.96
N HIS A 13 -12.58 -1.16 5.79
CA HIS A 13 -11.38 -1.88 6.18
C HIS A 13 -11.71 -3.18 6.92
N TYR A 14 -12.65 -3.14 7.85
CA TYR A 14 -13.12 -4.34 8.54
C TYR A 14 -13.67 -5.37 7.57
N ARG A 15 -14.44 -4.96 6.60
CA ARG A 15 -15.00 -5.83 5.56
C ARG A 15 -13.89 -6.46 4.70
N ILE A 16 -12.92 -5.66 4.30
CA ILE A 16 -11.75 -6.14 3.54
C ILE A 16 -10.96 -7.16 4.36
N ARG A 17 -10.71 -6.87 5.62
CA ARG A 17 -9.91 -7.73 6.50
C ARG A 17 -10.55 -9.09 6.79
N LYS A 18 -11.85 -9.25 6.58
CA LYS A 18 -12.51 -10.56 6.66
C LYS A 18 -12.05 -11.51 5.54
N HIS A 19 -11.63 -10.96 4.42
CA HIS A 19 -11.25 -11.72 3.23
C HIS A 19 -9.76 -11.63 2.90
N VAL A 20 -9.05 -10.65 3.47
CA VAL A 20 -7.64 -10.39 3.17
C VAL A 20 -6.79 -10.60 4.41
N ASN A 21 -6.05 -11.69 4.44
CA ASN A 21 -5.08 -12.00 5.47
C ASN A 21 -3.73 -12.29 4.83
N GLY A 22 -2.67 -11.70 5.38
CA GLY A 22 -1.32 -11.91 4.88
C GLY A 22 -0.68 -13.16 5.47
N THR A 23 -0.09 -13.98 4.61
CA THR A 23 0.70 -15.16 4.99
C THR A 23 2.15 -14.97 4.51
N ALA A 24 3.05 -15.87 4.86
CA ALA A 24 4.43 -15.83 4.37
C ALA A 24 4.50 -15.97 2.85
N GLU A 25 3.62 -16.80 2.25
CA GLU A 25 3.58 -17.03 0.81
C GLU A 25 2.88 -15.90 0.05
N ARG A 26 1.89 -15.27 0.68
CA ARG A 26 1.12 -14.19 0.11
C ARG A 26 0.86 -13.11 1.18
N PRO A 27 1.90 -12.30 1.50
CA PRO A 27 1.77 -11.26 2.52
C PRO A 27 0.73 -10.21 2.14
N ARG A 28 0.19 -9.54 3.13
CA ARG A 28 -0.77 -8.47 2.94
C ARG A 28 -0.05 -7.15 2.66
N MET A 29 -0.35 -6.55 1.51
CA MET A 29 0.15 -5.22 1.15
C MET A 29 -0.92 -4.19 1.49
N VAL A 30 -0.69 -3.41 2.55
CA VAL A 30 -1.64 -2.42 3.06
C VAL A 30 -1.16 -1.01 2.78
N VAL A 31 -2.09 -0.13 2.39
CA VAL A 31 -1.83 1.27 2.07
C VAL A 31 -2.43 2.15 3.16
N PHE A 32 -1.66 3.15 3.59
CA PHE A 32 -2.09 4.24 4.45
C PHE A 32 -1.81 5.56 3.75
N ARG A 33 -2.69 6.53 3.90
CA ARG A 33 -2.44 7.88 3.38
C ARG A 33 -2.83 8.95 4.38
N SER A 34 -2.04 10.02 4.42
CA SER A 34 -2.38 11.27 5.08
C SER A 34 -2.63 12.34 4.02
N ASN A 35 -2.88 13.59 4.42
CA ASN A 35 -3.09 14.69 3.48
C ASN A 35 -1.91 14.88 2.51
N LYS A 36 -0.67 14.71 3.00
CA LYS A 36 0.54 15.01 2.23
C LYS A 36 1.34 13.78 1.81
N GLN A 37 1.16 12.66 2.49
CA GLN A 37 2.02 11.48 2.31
C GLN A 37 1.20 10.21 2.08
N ILE A 38 1.83 9.24 1.44
CA ILE A 38 1.29 7.90 1.27
C ILE A 38 2.33 6.88 1.71
N TYR A 39 1.86 5.81 2.36
CA TYR A 39 2.68 4.76 2.95
C TYR A 39 2.15 3.41 2.52
N VAL A 40 3.04 2.45 2.34
CA VAL A 40 2.68 1.06 2.05
C VAL A 40 3.56 0.11 2.85
N GLN A 41 2.95 -0.95 3.38
CA GLN A 41 3.64 -2.00 4.11
C GLN A 41 3.22 -3.36 3.57
N VAL A 42 4.17 -4.28 3.51
CA VAL A 42 3.90 -5.70 3.21
C VAL A 42 4.10 -6.48 4.49
N ILE A 43 3.03 -7.09 4.98
CA ILE A 43 2.96 -7.66 6.34
C ILE A 43 2.64 -9.15 6.28
N ASN A 44 3.39 -9.94 7.05
CA ASN A 44 3.02 -11.32 7.37
C ASN A 44 2.16 -11.29 8.65
N ASP A 45 0.85 -11.44 8.50
CA ASP A 45 -0.10 -11.35 9.60
C ASP A 45 0.04 -12.51 10.60
N LEU A 46 0.52 -13.66 10.15
CA LEU A 46 0.72 -14.82 11.04
C LEU A 46 1.81 -14.57 12.07
N GLU A 47 2.87 -13.84 11.68
CA GLU A 47 3.98 -13.49 12.56
C GLU A 47 3.86 -12.07 13.11
N GLY A 48 2.91 -11.28 12.63
CA GLY A 48 2.76 -9.87 12.99
C GLY A 48 3.96 -9.02 12.59
N LYS A 49 4.62 -9.37 11.48
CA LYS A 49 5.87 -8.76 11.07
C LYS A 49 5.73 -8.03 9.74
N THR A 50 6.24 -6.78 9.69
CA THR A 50 6.37 -6.01 8.46
C THR A 50 7.63 -6.48 7.71
N LEU A 51 7.44 -7.00 6.52
CA LEU A 51 8.53 -7.56 5.72
C LEU A 51 9.26 -6.49 4.90
N VAL A 52 8.50 -5.62 4.24
CA VAL A 52 9.04 -4.47 3.51
C VAL A 52 8.07 -3.30 3.63
N ALA A 53 8.57 -2.09 3.45
CA ALA A 53 7.78 -0.86 3.53
C ALA A 53 8.34 0.20 2.58
N ALA A 54 7.50 1.14 2.18
CA ALA A 54 7.89 2.32 1.42
C ALA A 54 6.95 3.48 1.75
N ALA A 55 7.43 4.70 1.61
CA ALA A 55 6.64 5.90 1.87
C ALA A 55 7.12 7.05 1.00
N SER A 56 6.22 7.98 0.68
CA SER A 56 6.57 9.16 -0.12
C SER A 56 7.57 10.08 0.57
N ASN A 57 7.63 10.06 1.92
CA ASN A 57 8.61 10.82 2.70
C ASN A 57 9.85 10.01 3.11
N ASP A 58 10.00 8.81 2.58
CA ASP A 58 11.17 7.97 2.78
C ASP A 58 12.40 8.69 2.21
N LYS A 59 13.51 8.71 2.95
CA LYS A 59 14.75 9.39 2.54
C LYS A 59 15.25 8.92 1.18
N ALA A 60 15.13 7.64 0.90
CA ALA A 60 15.54 7.06 -0.38
C ALA A 60 14.67 7.55 -1.55
N LEU A 61 13.44 7.97 -1.30
CA LEU A 61 12.50 8.41 -2.33
C LEU A 61 12.24 9.92 -2.34
N ALA A 62 12.71 10.64 -1.32
CA ALA A 62 12.42 12.06 -1.14
C ALA A 62 12.80 12.90 -2.35
N ALA A 63 13.95 12.62 -2.98
CA ALA A 63 14.41 13.35 -4.15
C ALA A 63 13.48 13.13 -5.36
N GLU A 64 12.94 11.93 -5.52
CA GLU A 64 12.03 11.58 -6.62
C GLU A 64 10.62 12.12 -6.39
N THR A 65 10.18 12.18 -5.13
CA THR A 65 8.82 12.62 -4.79
C THR A 65 8.70 14.13 -4.63
N LYS A 66 9.80 14.83 -4.45
CA LYS A 66 9.81 16.27 -4.27
C LYS A 66 9.21 16.99 -5.49
N GLY A 67 8.24 17.86 -5.25
CA GLY A 67 7.57 18.62 -6.29
C GLY A 67 6.55 17.82 -7.11
N LYS A 68 6.32 16.55 -6.77
CA LYS A 68 5.32 15.72 -7.45
C LYS A 68 3.96 15.85 -6.77
N ASN A 69 2.89 15.74 -7.54
CA ASN A 69 1.54 15.68 -6.98
C ASN A 69 1.31 14.32 -6.28
N GLY A 70 0.17 14.18 -5.59
CA GLY A 70 -0.13 12.97 -4.81
C GLY A 70 -0.19 11.70 -5.66
N ILE A 71 -0.69 11.77 -6.89
CA ILE A 71 -0.80 10.63 -7.81
C ILE A 71 0.58 10.20 -8.30
N GLU A 72 1.42 11.16 -8.70
CA GLU A 72 2.78 10.88 -9.15
C GLU A 72 3.66 10.32 -8.03
N ALA A 73 3.55 10.90 -6.83
CA ALA A 73 4.27 10.40 -5.66
C ALA A 73 3.84 8.97 -5.30
N ALA A 74 2.54 8.68 -5.38
CA ALA A 74 2.01 7.32 -5.15
C ALA A 74 2.56 6.31 -6.15
N ALA A 75 2.70 6.69 -7.41
CA ALA A 75 3.29 5.81 -8.43
C ALA A 75 4.76 5.50 -8.11
N ILE A 76 5.52 6.47 -7.64
CA ILE A 76 6.92 6.29 -7.22
C ILE A 76 6.99 5.32 -6.04
N VAL A 77 6.11 5.48 -5.05
CA VAL A 77 6.04 4.59 -3.88
C VAL A 77 5.65 3.17 -4.30
N GLY A 78 4.70 3.02 -5.21
CA GLY A 78 4.28 1.72 -5.74
C GLY A 78 5.41 0.98 -6.44
N LYS A 79 6.17 1.68 -7.26
CA LYS A 79 7.36 1.12 -7.93
C LYS A 79 8.41 0.71 -6.90
N ALA A 80 8.66 1.54 -5.91
CA ALA A 80 9.64 1.25 -4.85
C ALA A 80 9.27 0.03 -4.03
N ILE A 81 8.00 -0.12 -3.65
CA ILE A 81 7.57 -1.28 -2.87
C ILE A 81 7.68 -2.57 -3.69
N ALA A 82 7.39 -2.51 -4.99
CA ALA A 82 7.57 -3.65 -5.88
C ALA A 82 9.04 -4.08 -5.96
N GLU A 83 9.95 -3.14 -6.15
CA GLU A 83 11.40 -3.42 -6.18
C GLU A 83 11.88 -4.03 -4.86
N ARG A 84 11.48 -3.45 -3.73
CA ARG A 84 11.86 -3.92 -2.40
C ARG A 84 11.30 -5.31 -2.09
N ALA A 85 10.04 -5.56 -2.46
CA ALA A 85 9.39 -6.85 -2.25
C ALA A 85 10.06 -7.94 -3.10
N LEU A 86 10.31 -7.68 -4.38
CA LEU A 86 10.99 -8.64 -5.25
C LEU A 86 12.40 -8.94 -4.78
N ALA A 87 13.13 -7.93 -4.29
CA ALA A 87 14.45 -8.12 -3.70
C ALA A 87 14.41 -8.99 -2.44
N ALA A 88 13.30 -8.99 -1.71
CA ALA A 88 13.07 -9.83 -0.54
C ALA A 88 12.47 -11.20 -0.89
N GLY A 89 12.32 -11.52 -2.18
CA GLY A 89 11.75 -12.79 -2.63
C GLY A 89 10.23 -12.85 -2.61
N ILE A 90 9.55 -11.70 -2.50
CA ILE A 90 8.09 -11.62 -2.46
C ILE A 90 7.58 -11.17 -3.82
N SER A 91 6.75 -11.98 -4.48
CA SER A 91 6.14 -11.64 -5.76
C SER A 91 4.62 -11.59 -5.71
N LYS A 92 4.00 -12.40 -4.85
CA LYS A 92 2.55 -12.44 -4.69
C LYS A 92 2.15 -11.76 -3.39
N VAL A 93 1.18 -10.84 -3.46
CA VAL A 93 0.66 -10.15 -2.28
C VAL A 93 -0.87 -10.11 -2.32
N ALA A 94 -1.49 -9.98 -1.16
CA ALA A 94 -2.91 -9.73 -1.02
C ALA A 94 -3.09 -8.23 -0.78
N PHE A 95 -3.72 -7.52 -1.70
CA PHE A 95 -3.85 -6.07 -1.62
C PHE A 95 -4.94 -5.67 -0.63
N ASP A 96 -4.56 -4.85 0.34
CA ASP A 96 -5.47 -4.25 1.32
C ASP A 96 -5.41 -2.72 1.15
N ARG A 97 -6.46 -2.15 0.59
CA ARG A 97 -6.54 -0.70 0.35
C ARG A 97 -6.76 0.15 1.61
N GLY A 98 -6.75 -0.48 2.81
CA GLY A 98 -6.85 0.24 4.08
C GLY A 98 -8.18 0.94 4.33
N GLY A 99 -9.26 0.53 3.67
CA GLY A 99 -10.57 1.18 3.77
C GLY A 99 -10.72 2.41 2.86
N TYR A 100 -9.66 2.81 2.15
CA TYR A 100 -9.75 3.89 1.16
C TYR A 100 -10.41 3.39 -0.12
N LEU A 101 -11.00 4.31 -0.89
CA LEU A 101 -11.53 3.98 -2.21
C LEU A 101 -10.37 3.64 -3.17
N PHE A 102 -10.59 2.66 -4.04
CA PHE A 102 -9.62 2.30 -5.08
C PHE A 102 -9.66 3.34 -6.20
N HIS A 103 -9.11 4.53 -5.91
CA HIS A 103 -9.14 5.69 -6.78
C HIS A 103 -7.97 6.62 -6.46
N GLY A 104 -7.57 7.45 -7.41
CA GLY A 104 -6.54 8.47 -7.23
C GLY A 104 -5.20 7.86 -6.79
N ARG A 105 -4.70 8.31 -5.65
CA ARG A 105 -3.39 7.89 -5.12
C ARG A 105 -3.29 6.39 -4.85
N VAL A 106 -4.34 5.80 -4.29
CA VAL A 106 -4.35 4.36 -3.96
C VAL A 106 -4.28 3.53 -5.23
N LYS A 107 -5.07 3.88 -6.24
CA LYS A 107 -5.04 3.21 -7.55
C LYS A 107 -3.69 3.39 -8.24
N SER A 108 -3.13 4.59 -8.23
CA SER A 108 -1.82 4.89 -8.82
C SER A 108 -0.71 4.04 -8.20
N LEU A 109 -0.69 3.91 -6.89
CA LEU A 109 0.26 3.06 -6.18
C LEU A 109 0.10 1.60 -6.59
N ALA A 110 -1.12 1.09 -6.60
CA ALA A 110 -1.41 -0.31 -6.95
C ALA A 110 -1.00 -0.61 -8.40
N ASP A 111 -1.35 0.25 -9.34
CA ASP A 111 -1.00 0.07 -10.75
C ASP A 111 0.52 0.07 -10.95
N ALA A 112 1.25 0.98 -10.29
CA ALA A 112 2.70 1.04 -10.35
C ALA A 112 3.35 -0.21 -9.74
N ALA A 113 2.82 -0.72 -8.64
CA ALA A 113 3.30 -1.95 -8.02
C ALA A 113 3.10 -3.16 -8.94
N ARG A 114 1.97 -3.25 -9.62
CA ARG A 114 1.71 -4.30 -10.62
C ARG A 114 2.65 -4.21 -11.80
N GLU A 115 2.89 -3.02 -12.33
CA GLU A 115 3.86 -2.78 -13.41
C GLU A 115 5.27 -3.16 -12.96
N GLY A 116 5.60 -2.97 -11.70
CA GLY A 116 6.89 -3.34 -11.12
C GLY A 116 7.08 -4.84 -10.91
N GLY A 117 6.05 -5.66 -11.12
CA GLY A 117 6.14 -7.10 -11.08
C GLY A 117 5.39 -7.81 -9.95
N LEU A 118 4.73 -7.08 -9.06
CA LEU A 118 3.91 -7.71 -8.02
C LEU A 118 2.62 -8.26 -8.61
N ILE A 119 2.19 -9.40 -8.08
CA ILE A 119 1.00 -10.14 -8.54
C ILE A 119 -0.09 -10.01 -7.46
N PHE A 120 -1.17 -9.36 -7.83
CA PHE A 120 -2.35 -9.25 -6.97
C PHE A 120 -3.56 -8.77 -7.75
#